data_a81715f1220eb8a8992a75111d075359
#
_entry.id   a81715f1220eb8a8992a75111d075359
#
_cell.length_a   1.000
_cell.length_b   1.000
_cell.length_c   1.000
_cell.angle_alpha   90.00
_cell.angle_beta   90.00
_cell.angle_gamma   90.00
#
_symmetry.space_group_name_H-M   'P 1'
#
loop_
_entity.id
_entity.type
_entity.pdbx_description
1 polymer ?
#
loop_
_entity_poly.entity_id
_entity_poly.type
_entity_poly.pdbx_seq_one_letter_code
_entity_poly.pdbx_strand_id
1 'polypeptide(L)'
;MPSDTSAPDHEQQILDCWQQNADPWVDAIRNQEIASRVLVTNHAIESAVAATQPRNVIDVGCGEGWLVRRLQERGIAARGLDVVPALIDSAARQGGEFAVASYDDIARGAVAWRADTVVCNFALIGKQSTEQLLRRVGRLLNPGGHFIVQTLHPVEACGTLPYEDGWRKGSWDGFNQRFVNAAPWYFRTLESWRVLFAACGLQLQSEHWPIHPHTGRPASVVFSSVIA
;
A
#
# COMPACT_ATOMS: atom_id res chain seq x y z
N MET A 1 -6.40 27.10 32.97
CA MET A 1 -6.45 25.70 32.65
C MET A 1 -5.97 25.52 31.20
N PRO A 2 -4.74 25.13 30.94
CA PRO A 2 -4.38 24.64 29.63
C PRO A 2 -4.48 23.11 29.67
N SER A 3 -5.53 22.58 29.11
CA SER A 3 -5.68 21.16 28.81
C SER A 3 -5.90 21.04 27.32
N ASP A 4 -4.85 20.83 26.58
CA ASP A 4 -4.95 20.10 25.34
C ASP A 4 -3.61 19.41 25.05
N THR A 5 -3.40 18.27 25.70
CA THR A 5 -2.52 17.26 25.15
C THR A 5 -3.34 16.53 24.09
N SER A 6 -3.46 17.11 22.91
CA SER A 6 -3.98 16.40 21.75
C SER A 6 -3.20 15.12 21.59
N ALA A 7 -3.90 13.98 21.53
CA ALA A 7 -3.27 12.70 21.19
C ALA A 7 -2.46 12.89 19.91
N PRO A 8 -1.25 12.33 19.81
CA PRO A 8 -0.40 12.53 18.63
C PRO A 8 -1.15 12.13 17.37
N ASP A 9 -1.15 13.00 16.37
CA ASP A 9 -1.74 12.70 15.07
C ASP A 9 -0.88 11.66 14.35
N HIS A 10 -1.23 10.40 14.53
CA HIS A 10 -0.52 9.27 13.94
C HIS A 10 -0.55 9.31 12.41
N GLU A 11 -1.62 9.85 11.80
CA GLU A 11 -1.71 9.98 10.33
C GLU A 11 -0.66 10.98 9.83
N GLN A 12 -0.47 12.11 10.52
CA GLN A 12 0.57 13.07 10.18
C GLN A 12 1.97 12.48 10.39
N GLN A 13 2.19 11.73 11.48
CA GLN A 13 3.47 11.06 11.72
C GLN A 13 3.84 10.07 10.60
N ILE A 14 2.87 9.38 10.01
CA ILE A 14 3.09 8.51 8.85
C ILE A 14 3.57 9.34 7.65
N LEU A 15 2.93 10.46 7.35
CA LEU A 15 3.32 11.33 6.24
C LEU A 15 4.74 11.89 6.44
N ASP A 16 5.02 12.42 7.63
CA ASP A 16 6.33 12.98 7.98
C ASP A 16 7.44 11.93 7.87
N CYS A 17 7.16 10.70 8.33
CA CYS A 17 8.10 9.60 8.23
C CYS A 17 8.44 9.28 6.77
N TRP A 18 7.46 9.16 5.89
CA TRP A 18 7.71 8.85 4.49
C TRP A 18 8.40 9.97 3.74
N GLN A 19 8.12 11.25 4.09
CA GLN A 19 8.85 12.39 3.55
C GLN A 19 10.32 12.35 3.94
N GLN A 20 10.64 12.03 5.21
CA GLN A 20 12.01 11.96 5.72
C GLN A 20 12.80 10.78 5.16
N ASN A 21 12.13 9.68 4.86
CA ASN A 21 12.75 8.44 4.42
C ASN A 21 12.62 8.16 2.91
N ALA A 22 12.25 9.15 2.11
CA ALA A 22 12.08 8.98 0.67
C ALA A 22 13.36 8.48 -0.02
N ASP A 23 14.50 9.13 0.21
CA ASP A 23 15.77 8.75 -0.40
C ASP A 23 16.27 7.37 0.07
N PRO A 24 16.33 7.06 1.40
CA PRO A 24 16.65 5.70 1.85
C PRO A 24 15.73 4.63 1.25
N TRP A 25 14.43 4.92 1.10
CA TRP A 25 13.48 3.99 0.51
C TRP A 25 13.77 3.73 -0.97
N VAL A 26 14.03 4.78 -1.76
CA VAL A 26 14.42 4.65 -3.17
C VAL A 26 15.63 3.74 -3.31
N ASP A 27 16.67 3.95 -2.49
CA ASP A 27 17.88 3.13 -2.52
C ASP A 27 17.59 1.68 -2.11
N ALA A 28 16.84 1.46 -1.03
CA ALA A 28 16.49 0.12 -0.56
C ALA A 28 15.73 -0.70 -1.63
N ILE A 29 14.81 -0.05 -2.37
CA ILE A 29 14.07 -0.72 -3.44
C ILE A 29 14.99 -1.03 -4.62
N ARG A 30 15.79 -0.07 -5.08
CA ARG A 30 16.69 -0.23 -6.24
C ARG A 30 17.80 -1.24 -5.99
N ASN A 31 18.33 -1.25 -4.78
CA ASN A 31 19.37 -2.18 -4.38
C ASN A 31 18.84 -3.54 -3.94
N GLN A 32 17.50 -3.76 -3.99
CA GLN A 32 16.85 -5.01 -3.58
C GLN A 32 17.19 -5.42 -2.13
N GLU A 33 17.28 -4.44 -1.22
CA GLU A 33 17.69 -4.68 0.17
C GLU A 33 16.62 -5.41 1.01
N ILE A 34 15.36 -5.49 0.55
CA ILE A 34 14.25 -6.11 1.25
C ILE A 34 14.04 -7.53 0.73
N ALA A 35 14.63 -8.51 1.39
CA ALA A 35 14.64 -9.91 0.94
C ALA A 35 13.23 -10.49 0.71
N SER A 36 12.26 -10.21 1.59
CA SER A 36 10.89 -10.70 1.44
C SER A 36 10.22 -10.19 0.17
N ARG A 37 10.55 -8.96 -0.27
CA ARG A 37 10.04 -8.41 -1.54
C ARG A 37 10.60 -9.19 -2.73
N VAL A 38 11.91 -9.39 -2.75
CA VAL A 38 12.60 -10.07 -3.85
C VAL A 38 12.17 -11.53 -3.96
N LEU A 39 12.07 -12.21 -2.83
CA LEU A 39 11.78 -13.64 -2.79
C LEU A 39 10.30 -13.97 -2.98
N VAL A 40 9.38 -13.08 -2.54
CA VAL A 40 7.96 -13.44 -2.44
C VAL A 40 7.03 -12.34 -2.90
N THR A 41 7.06 -11.18 -2.22
CA THR A 41 5.90 -10.27 -2.28
C THR A 41 5.82 -9.46 -3.57
N ASN A 42 6.94 -9.21 -4.26
CA ASN A 42 6.93 -8.57 -5.57
C ASN A 42 6.22 -9.45 -6.60
N HIS A 43 6.58 -10.74 -6.67
CA HIS A 43 5.94 -11.68 -7.58
C HIS A 43 4.45 -11.89 -7.25
N ALA A 44 4.12 -11.90 -5.96
CA ALA A 44 2.73 -12.10 -5.51
C ALA A 44 1.81 -10.98 -6.01
N ILE A 45 2.22 -9.70 -5.86
CA ILE A 45 1.39 -8.59 -6.31
C ILE A 45 1.34 -8.49 -7.84
N GLU A 46 2.46 -8.74 -8.54
CA GLU A 46 2.49 -8.79 -10.00
C GLU A 46 1.53 -9.86 -10.54
N SER A 47 1.51 -11.04 -9.91
CA SER A 47 0.63 -12.15 -10.29
C SER A 47 -0.83 -11.85 -10.01
N ALA A 48 -1.14 -11.25 -8.86
CA ALA A 48 -2.49 -10.85 -8.51
C ALA A 48 -3.06 -9.81 -9.48
N VAL A 49 -2.25 -8.83 -9.88
CA VAL A 49 -2.64 -7.84 -10.90
C VAL A 49 -2.85 -8.52 -12.25
N ALA A 50 -1.90 -9.36 -12.69
CA ALA A 50 -2.00 -10.06 -13.98
C ALA A 50 -3.23 -10.98 -14.07
N ALA A 51 -3.65 -11.59 -12.95
CA ALA A 51 -4.83 -12.45 -12.90
C ALA A 51 -6.15 -11.71 -13.23
N THR A 52 -6.20 -10.39 -13.04
CA THR A 52 -7.37 -9.58 -13.43
C THR A 52 -7.38 -9.20 -14.90
N GLN A 53 -6.32 -9.52 -15.65
CA GLN A 53 -6.15 -9.22 -17.08
C GLN A 53 -6.43 -7.73 -17.44
N PRO A 54 -5.87 -6.77 -16.70
CA PRO A 54 -6.21 -5.36 -16.88
C PRO A 54 -5.51 -4.81 -18.12
N ARG A 55 -6.18 -3.87 -18.82
CA ARG A 55 -5.55 -3.05 -19.85
C ARG A 55 -4.76 -1.90 -19.23
N ASN A 56 -5.25 -1.40 -18.08
CA ASN A 56 -4.62 -0.30 -17.37
C ASN A 56 -4.76 -0.47 -15.85
N VAL A 57 -3.76 0.06 -15.13
CA VAL A 57 -3.60 -0.06 -13.68
C VAL A 57 -3.25 1.29 -13.07
N ILE A 58 -3.80 1.59 -11.89
CA ILE A 58 -3.35 2.68 -11.02
C ILE A 58 -2.75 2.07 -9.75
N ASP A 59 -1.47 2.36 -9.48
CA ASP A 59 -0.78 2.02 -8.23
C ASP A 59 -0.91 3.19 -7.25
N VAL A 60 -1.62 3.00 -6.15
CA VAL A 60 -1.89 4.02 -5.13
C VAL A 60 -0.97 3.79 -3.93
N GLY A 61 -0.15 4.79 -3.62
CA GLY A 61 1.02 4.64 -2.76
C GLY A 61 2.17 3.96 -3.50
N CYS A 62 2.43 4.41 -4.73
CA CYS A 62 3.35 3.77 -5.65
C CYS A 62 4.83 3.89 -5.28
N GLY A 63 5.15 4.77 -4.32
CA GLY A 63 6.52 5.04 -3.92
C GLY A 63 7.38 5.53 -5.10
N GLU A 64 8.54 4.89 -5.28
CA GLU A 64 9.47 5.20 -6.38
C GLU A 64 9.08 4.56 -7.73
N GLY A 65 7.88 3.97 -7.83
CA GLY A 65 7.25 3.52 -9.08
C GLY A 65 7.69 2.15 -9.61
N TRP A 66 8.33 1.31 -8.79
CA TRP A 66 8.82 -0.01 -9.23
C TRP A 66 7.72 -0.90 -9.82
N LEU A 67 6.53 -0.96 -9.18
CA LEU A 67 5.43 -1.80 -9.67
C LEU A 67 4.87 -1.28 -11.00
N VAL A 68 4.74 0.04 -11.13
CA VAL A 68 4.32 0.68 -12.38
C VAL A 68 5.24 0.25 -13.53
N ARG A 69 6.57 0.37 -13.34
CA ARG A 69 7.55 -0.06 -14.37
C ARG A 69 7.45 -1.55 -14.67
N ARG A 70 7.33 -2.41 -13.64
CA ARG A 70 7.18 -3.86 -13.83
C ARG A 70 5.95 -4.24 -14.65
N LEU A 71 4.83 -3.53 -14.43
CA LEU A 71 3.61 -3.75 -15.20
C LEU A 71 3.76 -3.26 -16.66
N GLN A 72 4.42 -2.11 -16.85
CA GLN A 72 4.70 -1.58 -18.19
C GLN A 72 5.61 -2.51 -19.00
N GLU A 73 6.63 -3.11 -18.38
CA GLU A 73 7.49 -4.14 -19.01
C GLU A 73 6.68 -5.36 -19.50
N ARG A 74 5.51 -5.61 -18.91
CA ARG A 74 4.56 -6.67 -19.31
C ARG A 74 3.50 -6.21 -20.32
N GLY A 75 3.61 -4.98 -20.81
CA GLY A 75 2.66 -4.41 -21.76
C GLY A 75 1.37 -3.89 -21.14
N ILE A 76 1.28 -3.77 -19.82
CA ILE A 76 0.13 -3.21 -19.12
C ILE A 76 0.34 -1.71 -18.93
N ALA A 77 -0.59 -0.87 -19.39
CA ALA A 77 -0.54 0.55 -19.13
C ALA A 77 -0.71 0.82 -17.63
N ALA A 78 0.30 1.38 -16.98
CA ALA A 78 0.28 1.61 -15.54
C ALA A 78 0.69 3.04 -15.19
N ARG A 79 0.05 3.59 -14.15
CA ARG A 79 0.26 4.93 -13.60
C ARG A 79 0.41 4.84 -12.09
N GLY A 80 1.10 5.81 -11.49
CA GLY A 80 1.33 5.81 -10.04
C GLY A 80 0.86 7.08 -9.35
N LEU A 81 0.31 6.92 -8.15
CA LEU A 81 -0.05 8.00 -7.24
C LEU A 81 0.69 7.81 -5.92
N ASP A 82 1.28 8.87 -5.41
CA ASP A 82 1.87 8.88 -4.06
C ASP A 82 1.72 10.27 -3.45
N VAL A 83 1.66 10.37 -2.14
CA VAL A 83 1.55 11.64 -1.44
C VAL A 83 2.90 12.33 -1.26
N VAL A 84 4.02 11.61 -1.41
CA VAL A 84 5.38 12.11 -1.18
C VAL A 84 5.99 12.61 -2.50
N PRO A 85 6.15 13.95 -2.67
CA PRO A 85 6.66 14.51 -3.92
C PRO A 85 8.03 13.96 -4.33
N ALA A 86 8.94 13.78 -3.37
CA ALA A 86 10.29 13.26 -3.64
C ALA A 86 10.27 11.83 -4.23
N LEU A 87 9.33 10.98 -3.80
CA LEU A 87 9.14 9.65 -4.37
C LEU A 87 8.60 9.73 -5.80
N ILE A 88 7.62 10.60 -6.05
CA ILE A 88 7.07 10.84 -7.39
C ILE A 88 8.13 11.39 -8.34
N ASP A 89 8.94 12.36 -7.88
CA ASP A 89 10.05 12.88 -8.68
C ASP A 89 11.07 11.80 -9.02
N SER A 90 11.36 10.91 -8.07
CA SER A 90 12.25 9.76 -8.29
C SER A 90 11.65 8.76 -9.27
N ALA A 91 10.35 8.49 -9.19
CA ALA A 91 9.63 7.61 -10.10
C ALA A 91 9.63 8.17 -11.52
N ALA A 92 9.27 9.44 -11.69
CA ALA A 92 9.17 10.11 -13.00
C ALA A 92 10.50 10.16 -13.75
N ARG A 93 11.63 10.30 -13.04
CA ARG A 93 12.98 10.26 -13.67
C ARG A 93 13.30 8.91 -14.33
N GLN A 94 12.61 7.83 -13.97
CA GLN A 94 12.77 6.50 -14.57
C GLN A 94 11.78 6.24 -15.72
N GLY A 95 10.93 7.22 -16.04
CA GLY A 95 9.87 7.10 -17.03
C GLY A 95 8.56 6.54 -16.46
N GLY A 96 7.47 6.84 -17.14
CA GLY A 96 6.11 6.51 -16.71
C GLY A 96 5.28 7.75 -16.35
N GLU A 97 4.01 7.54 -16.00
CA GLU A 97 3.08 8.60 -15.64
C GLU A 97 2.76 8.53 -14.14
N PHE A 98 3.12 9.58 -13.42
CA PHE A 98 2.98 9.68 -11.97
C PHE A 98 2.38 11.02 -11.58
N ALA A 99 1.66 11.05 -10.46
CA ALA A 99 1.14 12.29 -9.89
C ALA A 99 1.18 12.26 -8.36
N VAL A 100 1.43 13.43 -7.77
CA VAL A 100 1.31 13.62 -6.33
C VAL A 100 -0.17 13.68 -5.99
N ALA A 101 -0.64 12.75 -5.16
CA ALA A 101 -2.01 12.74 -4.66
C ALA A 101 -2.11 12.01 -3.31
N SER A 102 -2.80 12.61 -2.37
CA SER A 102 -3.16 11.98 -1.10
C SER A 102 -4.43 11.13 -1.25
N TYR A 103 -4.71 10.28 -0.26
CA TYR A 103 -5.98 9.55 -0.20
C TYR A 103 -7.18 10.52 -0.06
N ASP A 104 -6.97 11.69 0.56
CA ASP A 104 -7.98 12.72 0.63
C ASP A 104 -8.27 13.35 -0.77
N ASP A 105 -7.25 13.57 -1.60
CA ASP A 105 -7.43 14.02 -2.98
C ASP A 105 -8.26 13.02 -3.79
N ILE A 106 -7.99 11.73 -3.64
CA ILE A 106 -8.80 10.66 -4.25
C ILE A 106 -10.23 10.71 -3.71
N ALA A 107 -10.40 10.84 -2.40
CA ALA A 107 -11.72 10.86 -1.77
C ALA A 107 -12.56 12.06 -2.21
N ARG A 108 -11.93 13.22 -2.42
CA ARG A 108 -12.60 14.43 -2.93
C ARG A 108 -12.86 14.41 -4.44
N GLY A 109 -12.26 13.43 -5.17
CA GLY A 109 -12.37 13.33 -6.62
C GLY A 109 -11.47 14.29 -7.37
N ALA A 110 -10.37 14.75 -6.78
CA ALA A 110 -9.36 15.57 -7.43
C ALA A 110 -8.54 14.80 -8.48
N VAL A 111 -8.50 13.49 -8.38
CA VAL A 111 -7.85 12.61 -9.35
C VAL A 111 -8.86 12.15 -10.39
N ALA A 112 -8.64 12.54 -11.65
CA ALA A 112 -9.55 12.20 -12.77
C ALA A 112 -9.25 10.82 -13.40
N TRP A 113 -8.21 10.12 -12.96
CA TRP A 113 -7.81 8.84 -13.54
C TRP A 113 -8.78 7.72 -13.18
N ARG A 114 -8.95 6.79 -14.14
CA ARG A 114 -9.65 5.54 -13.93
C ARG A 114 -8.88 4.38 -14.54
N ALA A 115 -9.02 3.20 -13.95
CA ALA A 115 -8.35 1.99 -14.39
C ALA A 115 -9.22 0.75 -14.23
N ASP A 116 -8.86 -0.30 -14.97
CA ASP A 116 -9.47 -1.63 -14.86
C ASP A 116 -9.02 -2.30 -13.54
N THR A 117 -7.85 -1.94 -13.03
CA THR A 117 -7.38 -2.39 -11.70
C THR A 117 -6.72 -1.23 -10.96
N VAL A 118 -7.06 -1.09 -9.69
CA VAL A 118 -6.37 -0.23 -8.71
C VAL A 118 -5.65 -1.13 -7.73
N VAL A 119 -4.39 -0.83 -7.45
CA VAL A 119 -3.58 -1.60 -6.51
C VAL A 119 -3.03 -0.72 -5.39
N CYS A 120 -2.99 -1.24 -4.16
CA CYS A 120 -2.26 -0.69 -3.03
C CYS A 120 -1.29 -1.75 -2.51
N ASN A 121 0.01 -1.49 -2.63
CA ASN A 121 1.04 -2.46 -2.25
C ASN A 121 1.85 -1.96 -1.05
N PHE A 122 1.54 -2.46 0.15
CA PHE A 122 2.11 -2.04 1.44
C PHE A 122 1.94 -0.55 1.74
N ALA A 123 0.88 0.08 1.22
CA ALA A 123 0.65 1.52 1.35
C ALA A 123 -0.43 1.88 2.40
N LEU A 124 -1.27 0.92 2.80
CA LEU A 124 -2.40 1.14 3.71
C LEU A 124 -1.95 1.04 5.18
N ILE A 125 -1.27 2.07 5.68
CA ILE A 125 -0.58 2.06 6.98
C ILE A 125 -1.43 2.72 8.08
N GLY A 126 -2.18 3.76 7.73
CA GLY A 126 -3.02 4.52 8.67
C GLY A 126 -4.35 3.83 8.99
N LYS A 127 -5.11 4.42 9.90
CA LYS A 127 -6.47 4.00 10.22
C LYS A 127 -7.47 4.73 9.35
N GLN A 128 -7.58 6.05 9.56
CA GLN A 128 -8.61 6.88 8.93
C GLN A 128 -8.35 7.05 7.43
N SER A 129 -7.11 7.28 7.05
CA SER A 129 -6.68 7.41 5.66
C SER A 129 -6.99 6.14 4.84
N THR A 130 -6.71 4.96 5.41
CA THR A 130 -7.07 3.67 4.80
C THR A 130 -8.57 3.52 4.60
N GLU A 131 -9.36 3.78 5.65
CA GLU A 131 -10.82 3.68 5.59
C GLU A 131 -11.42 4.67 4.58
N GLN A 132 -10.87 5.88 4.53
CA GLN A 132 -11.28 6.91 3.58
C GLN A 132 -11.01 6.49 2.13
N LEU A 133 -9.82 5.95 1.85
CA LEU A 133 -9.49 5.45 0.52
C LEU A 133 -10.42 4.31 0.12
N LEU A 134 -10.60 3.28 0.96
CA LEU A 134 -11.43 2.13 0.63
C LEU A 134 -12.88 2.54 0.32
N ARG A 135 -13.45 3.48 1.07
CA ARG A 135 -14.80 4.02 0.79
C ARG A 135 -14.91 4.74 -0.56
N ARG A 136 -13.81 5.16 -1.13
CA ARG A 136 -13.78 6.03 -2.32
C ARG A 136 -12.98 5.49 -3.50
N VAL A 137 -12.33 4.34 -3.34
CA VAL A 137 -11.50 3.73 -4.40
C VAL A 137 -12.28 3.47 -5.69
N GLY A 138 -13.58 3.25 -5.61
CA GLY A 138 -14.45 3.14 -6.77
C GLY A 138 -14.42 4.35 -7.72
N ARG A 139 -13.96 5.52 -7.25
CA ARG A 139 -13.75 6.70 -8.11
C ARG A 139 -12.62 6.49 -9.11
N LEU A 140 -11.65 5.64 -8.79
CA LEU A 140 -10.52 5.29 -9.64
C LEU A 140 -10.77 4.04 -10.50
N LEU A 141 -11.88 3.32 -10.28
CA LEU A 141 -12.19 2.09 -11.01
C LEU A 141 -13.12 2.34 -12.20
N ASN A 142 -12.82 1.65 -13.30
CA ASN A 142 -13.77 1.45 -14.37
C ASN A 142 -14.90 0.50 -13.91
N PRO A 143 -16.07 0.51 -14.55
CA PRO A 143 -17.11 -0.49 -14.26
C PRO A 143 -16.58 -1.92 -14.37
N GLY A 144 -16.82 -2.73 -13.35
CA GLY A 144 -16.30 -4.10 -13.26
C GLY A 144 -14.82 -4.22 -12.90
N GLY A 145 -14.17 -3.09 -12.55
CA GLY A 145 -12.76 -3.07 -12.20
C GLY A 145 -12.45 -3.72 -10.84
N HIS A 146 -11.19 -4.10 -10.66
CA HIS A 146 -10.69 -4.78 -9.48
C HIS A 146 -9.89 -3.83 -8.57
N PHE A 147 -10.06 -4.01 -7.26
CA PHE A 147 -9.19 -3.37 -6.26
C PHE A 147 -8.37 -4.44 -5.55
N ILE A 148 -7.05 -4.31 -5.62
CA ILE A 148 -6.09 -5.26 -5.05
C ILE A 148 -5.31 -4.59 -3.94
N VAL A 149 -5.22 -5.24 -2.78
CA VAL A 149 -4.41 -4.78 -1.65
C VAL A 149 -3.45 -5.87 -1.25
N GLN A 150 -2.15 -5.55 -1.18
CA GLN A 150 -1.16 -6.38 -0.51
C GLN A 150 -0.67 -5.66 0.74
N THR A 151 -0.70 -6.37 1.87
CA THR A 151 -0.20 -5.85 3.16
C THR A 151 0.47 -6.94 3.96
N LEU A 152 1.10 -6.58 5.09
CA LEU A 152 1.67 -7.56 6.01
C LEU A 152 0.61 -8.58 6.43
N HIS A 153 0.99 -9.87 6.49
CA HIS A 153 0.05 -10.89 6.98
C HIS A 153 -0.21 -10.67 8.47
N PRO A 154 -1.47 -10.38 8.90
CA PRO A 154 -1.72 -9.93 10.26
C PRO A 154 -1.26 -10.89 11.36
N VAL A 155 -1.42 -12.21 11.16
CA VAL A 155 -0.96 -13.19 12.15
C VAL A 155 0.57 -13.14 12.33
N GLU A 156 1.31 -12.97 11.24
CA GLU A 156 2.78 -12.87 11.30
C GLU A 156 3.23 -11.50 11.82
N ALA A 157 2.57 -10.43 11.41
CA ALA A 157 2.89 -9.06 11.81
C ALA A 157 2.49 -8.75 13.25
N CYS A 158 1.57 -9.51 13.84
CA CYS A 158 1.16 -9.36 15.23
C CYS A 158 2.33 -9.64 16.20
N GLY A 159 3.20 -10.58 15.88
CA GLY A 159 4.29 -11.02 16.74
C GLY A 159 3.77 -11.54 18.09
N THR A 160 4.28 -10.98 19.19
CA THR A 160 3.90 -11.34 20.56
C THR A 160 2.82 -10.43 21.16
N LEU A 161 2.36 -9.42 20.41
CA LEU A 161 1.33 -8.49 20.87
C LEU A 161 -0.07 -9.12 20.76
N PRO A 162 -1.10 -8.59 21.47
CA PRO A 162 -2.48 -9.06 21.31
C PRO A 162 -2.94 -8.99 19.84
N TYR A 163 -3.66 -10.02 19.37
CA TYR A 163 -4.23 -10.07 18.02
C TYR A 163 -5.54 -9.29 17.98
N GLU A 164 -5.44 -7.98 18.11
CA GLU A 164 -6.55 -7.02 18.12
C GLU A 164 -6.16 -5.74 17.40
N ASP A 165 -7.13 -5.07 16.79
CA ASP A 165 -6.93 -3.82 16.08
C ASP A 165 -6.36 -2.73 16.99
N GLY A 166 -5.41 -1.96 16.47
CA GLY A 166 -4.83 -0.87 17.24
C GLY A 166 -3.58 -0.27 16.61
N TRP A 167 -3.21 0.88 17.12
CA TRP A 167 -1.95 1.51 16.75
C TRP A 167 -0.76 0.74 17.30
N ARG A 168 0.23 0.51 16.47
CA ARG A 168 1.49 -0.17 16.78
C ARG A 168 2.65 0.80 16.59
N LYS A 169 3.65 0.67 17.44
CA LYS A 169 4.92 1.39 17.24
C LYS A 169 5.59 0.85 15.97
N GLY A 170 6.03 1.75 15.11
CA GLY A 170 6.83 1.38 13.95
C GLY A 170 8.26 1.02 14.31
N SER A 171 8.94 0.32 13.42
CA SER A 171 10.35 -0.02 13.53
C SER A 171 10.97 -0.05 12.13
N TRP A 172 12.23 0.35 12.04
CA TRP A 172 13.09 0.14 10.89
C TRP A 172 14.04 -1.04 11.09
N ASP A 173 13.71 -1.98 12.00
CA ASP A 173 14.51 -3.18 12.21
C ASP A 173 14.64 -3.98 10.92
N GLY A 174 15.85 -4.36 10.57
CA GLY A 174 16.14 -5.03 9.29
C GLY A 174 16.39 -4.10 8.10
N PHE A 175 16.21 -2.79 8.26
CA PHE A 175 16.61 -1.77 7.28
C PHE A 175 18.00 -1.19 7.61
N ASN A 176 18.60 -0.50 6.63
CA ASN A 176 19.88 0.16 6.85
C ASN A 176 19.74 1.38 7.79
N GLN A 177 20.88 1.85 8.33
CA GLN A 177 20.92 2.92 9.34
C GLN A 177 20.52 4.32 8.84
N ARG A 178 20.21 4.49 7.55
CA ARG A 178 19.75 5.75 6.98
C ARG A 178 18.27 6.03 7.26
N PHE A 179 17.50 4.99 7.61
CA PHE A 179 16.10 5.14 8.00
C PHE A 179 15.98 5.72 9.41
N VAL A 180 15.14 6.74 9.56
CA VAL A 180 14.93 7.45 10.81
C VAL A 180 13.43 7.55 11.16
N ASN A 181 13.14 7.80 12.43
CA ASN A 181 11.80 8.16 12.91
C ASN A 181 10.68 7.26 12.39
N ALA A 182 10.76 5.94 12.66
CA ALA A 182 9.74 4.99 12.24
C ALA A 182 8.34 5.42 12.71
N ALA A 183 7.42 5.60 11.77
CA ALA A 183 6.06 6.00 12.09
C ALA A 183 5.26 4.88 12.77
N PRO A 184 4.29 5.22 13.61
CA PRO A 184 3.30 4.26 14.04
C PRO A 184 2.50 3.75 12.83
N TRP A 185 1.90 2.58 12.97
CA TRP A 185 1.03 2.00 11.96
C TRP A 185 -0.20 1.36 12.60
N TYR A 186 -1.31 1.34 11.89
CA TYR A 186 -2.53 0.76 12.41
C TYR A 186 -2.64 -0.71 12.02
N PHE A 187 -2.52 -1.57 13.01
CA PHE A 187 -2.72 -3.00 12.85
C PHE A 187 -4.21 -3.32 12.72
N ARG A 188 -4.55 -4.18 11.75
CA ARG A 188 -5.88 -4.78 11.61
C ARG A 188 -5.75 -6.30 11.58
N THR A 189 -6.67 -6.98 12.27
CA THR A 189 -6.82 -8.43 12.14
C THR A 189 -7.31 -8.80 10.73
N LEU A 190 -7.16 -10.05 10.31
CA LEU A 190 -7.75 -10.54 9.05
C LEU A 190 -9.27 -10.31 9.02
N GLU A 191 -9.94 -10.57 10.14
CA GLU A 191 -11.38 -10.37 10.26
C GLU A 191 -11.76 -8.90 10.10
N SER A 192 -11.00 -8.01 10.74
CA SER A 192 -11.22 -6.56 10.62
C SER A 192 -11.00 -6.06 9.19
N TRP A 193 -10.01 -6.60 8.46
CA TRP A 193 -9.85 -6.31 7.05
C TRP A 193 -11.07 -6.72 6.23
N ARG A 194 -11.58 -7.96 6.40
CA ARG A 194 -12.76 -8.45 5.69
C ARG A 194 -14.00 -7.59 5.96
N VAL A 195 -14.22 -7.26 7.24
CA VAL A 195 -15.32 -6.37 7.66
C VAL A 195 -15.17 -4.98 7.03
N LEU A 196 -13.97 -4.42 6.99
CA LEU A 196 -13.72 -3.11 6.39
C LEU A 196 -13.99 -3.11 4.88
N PHE A 197 -13.53 -4.12 4.14
CA PHE A 197 -13.84 -4.26 2.71
C PHE A 197 -15.36 -4.27 2.49
N ALA A 198 -16.10 -5.12 3.21
CA ALA A 198 -17.55 -5.21 3.10
C ALA A 198 -18.26 -3.89 3.46
N ALA A 199 -17.84 -3.23 4.55
CA ALA A 199 -18.39 -1.95 4.98
C ALA A 199 -18.13 -0.80 3.98
N CYS A 200 -17.13 -0.95 3.12
CA CYS A 200 -16.81 -0.01 2.04
C CYS A 200 -17.48 -0.36 0.69
N GLY A 201 -18.35 -1.37 0.64
CA GLY A 201 -18.99 -1.82 -0.60
C GLY A 201 -18.03 -2.56 -1.54
N LEU A 202 -17.00 -3.18 -0.98
CA LEU A 202 -16.01 -3.97 -1.71
C LEU A 202 -16.25 -5.46 -1.44
N GLN A 203 -16.62 -6.19 -2.46
CA GLN A 203 -16.82 -7.63 -2.38
C GLN A 203 -15.50 -8.36 -2.62
N LEU A 204 -14.97 -9.02 -1.59
CA LEU A 204 -13.78 -9.85 -1.72
C LEU A 204 -14.03 -11.03 -2.66
N GLN A 205 -13.16 -11.18 -3.65
CA GLN A 205 -13.17 -12.28 -4.61
C GLN A 205 -12.14 -13.35 -4.23
N SER A 206 -11.01 -12.93 -3.68
CA SER A 206 -9.96 -13.83 -3.21
C SER A 206 -9.13 -13.22 -2.09
N GLU A 207 -8.57 -14.11 -1.28
CA GLU A 207 -7.57 -13.81 -0.26
C GLU A 207 -6.44 -14.83 -0.42
N HIS A 208 -5.24 -14.35 -0.71
CA HIS A 208 -4.08 -15.20 -0.95
C HIS A 208 -2.95 -14.86 0.03
N TRP A 209 -2.25 -15.87 0.53
CA TRP A 209 -1.17 -15.76 1.49
C TRP A 209 0.15 -16.25 0.87
N PRO A 210 0.94 -15.37 0.26
CA PRO A 210 2.23 -15.72 -0.30
C PRO A 210 3.17 -16.26 0.76
N ILE A 211 3.66 -17.48 0.57
CA ILE A 211 4.49 -18.18 1.56
C ILE A 211 5.96 -17.88 1.32
N HIS A 212 6.66 -17.48 2.37
CA HIS A 212 8.10 -17.26 2.34
C HIS A 212 8.84 -18.62 2.26
N PRO A 213 9.68 -18.87 1.23
CA PRO A 213 10.24 -20.20 0.96
C PRO A 213 11.14 -20.73 2.08
N HIS A 214 11.80 -19.86 2.81
CA HIS A 214 12.73 -20.28 3.86
C HIS A 214 12.05 -20.47 5.23
N THR A 215 10.95 -19.75 5.51
CA THR A 215 10.29 -19.84 6.81
C THR A 215 9.05 -20.71 6.81
N GLY A 216 8.48 -20.97 5.63
CA GLY A 216 7.20 -21.67 5.48
C GLY A 216 6.00 -20.87 5.99
N ARG A 217 6.18 -19.59 6.31
CA ARG A 217 5.13 -18.69 6.85
C ARG A 217 4.66 -17.68 5.81
N PRO A 218 3.43 -17.16 5.93
CA PRO A 218 2.96 -16.08 5.07
C PRO A 218 3.85 -14.84 5.17
N ALA A 219 4.33 -14.34 4.04
CA ALA A 219 5.09 -13.08 3.97
C ALA A 219 4.17 -11.86 3.86
N SER A 220 2.96 -12.05 3.34
CA SER A 220 1.95 -11.03 3.14
C SER A 220 0.57 -11.66 3.00
N VAL A 221 -0.46 -10.82 2.97
CA VAL A 221 -1.79 -11.18 2.47
C VAL A 221 -2.10 -10.30 1.27
N VAL A 222 -2.69 -10.91 0.24
CA VAL A 222 -3.20 -10.22 -0.95
C VAL A 222 -4.71 -10.40 -1.01
N PHE A 223 -5.44 -9.31 -0.93
CA PHE A 223 -6.88 -9.25 -1.12
C PHE A 223 -7.20 -8.77 -2.53
N SER A 224 -8.10 -9.45 -3.23
CA SER A 224 -8.68 -8.98 -4.49
C SER A 224 -10.18 -8.79 -4.31
N SER A 225 -10.69 -7.65 -4.71
CA SER A 225 -12.10 -7.27 -4.56
C SER A 225 -12.63 -6.54 -5.78
N VAL A 226 -13.97 -6.49 -5.88
CA VAL A 226 -14.71 -5.67 -6.85
C VAL A 226 -15.70 -4.78 -6.10
N ILE A 227 -16.22 -3.75 -6.77
CA ILE A 227 -17.32 -2.96 -6.21
C ILE A 227 -18.58 -3.84 -6.20
N ALA A 228 -19.27 -3.88 -5.06
CA ALA A 228 -20.49 -4.65 -4.86
C ALA A 228 -21.68 -4.08 -5.67
#